data_cbab7974565a3229eaaf9c10cf0104df
#
_entry.id   cbab7974565a3229eaaf9c10cf0104df
#
_cell.length_a   1.000
_cell.length_b   1.000
_cell.length_c   1.000
_cell.angle_alpha   90.00
_cell.angle_beta   90.00
_cell.angle_gamma   90.00
#
_symmetry.space_group_name_H-M   'P 1'
#
loop_
_entity.id
_entity.type
_entity.pdbx_description
1 polymer ?
#
loop_
_entity_poly.entity_id
_entity_poly.type
_entity_poly.pdbx_seq_one_letter_code
_entity_poly.pdbx_strand_id
1 'polypeptide(L)'
;MQNTIANLIEAGEGSTAALIDAEKTVLSYSSLSTHMNTSIEGLNRLGLGRGDRIAVVLPNGPTMASAFVTIASGATIAPLNPSYRYDEFEFYLKDLEAQAVVLMAGEGGEARQAAQSLSIPILELTPINGTAGLFELDGAGINRHIKAGPAESDDVALILHTSGTTSRPKIVPLTHANLCVSAGNIA
;
A
#
# COMPACT_ATOMS: atom_id res chain seq x y z
N MET A 1 13.09 -3.70 20.48
CA MET A 1 13.04 -4.12 19.07
C MET A 1 12.08 -3.17 18.37
N GLN A 2 12.53 -2.59 17.30
CA GLN A 2 11.65 -1.75 16.47
C GLN A 2 10.79 -2.70 15.64
N ASN A 3 9.48 -2.67 15.80
CA ASN A 3 8.56 -3.62 15.20
C ASN A 3 7.74 -2.93 14.10
N THR A 4 8.43 -2.38 13.07
CA THR A 4 7.77 -1.80 11.89
C THR A 4 8.27 -2.48 10.62
N ILE A 5 7.45 -2.44 9.54
CA ILE A 5 7.84 -2.93 8.22
C ILE A 5 9.10 -2.21 7.73
N ALA A 6 9.22 -0.89 7.98
CA ALA A 6 10.40 -0.11 7.64
C ALA A 6 11.66 -0.72 8.26
N ASN A 7 11.62 -1.08 9.53
CA ASN A 7 12.77 -1.69 10.20
C ASN A 7 13.14 -3.07 9.64
N LEU A 8 12.15 -3.86 9.19
CA LEU A 8 12.44 -5.14 8.53
C LEU A 8 13.15 -4.93 7.19
N ILE A 9 12.75 -3.91 6.43
CA ILE A 9 13.42 -3.57 5.16
C ILE A 9 14.84 -3.08 5.42
N GLU A 10 15.02 -2.19 6.39
CA GLU A 10 16.32 -1.62 6.75
C GLU A 10 17.29 -2.66 7.33
N ALA A 11 16.78 -3.73 7.96
CA ALA A 11 17.59 -4.83 8.46
C ALA A 11 18.09 -5.78 7.38
N GLY A 12 17.55 -5.70 6.16
CA GLY A 12 18.01 -6.49 5.02
C GLY A 12 19.43 -6.09 4.60
N GLU A 13 20.21 -7.06 4.12
CA GLU A 13 21.54 -6.78 3.57
C GLU A 13 21.41 -5.94 2.29
N GLY A 14 21.89 -4.71 2.32
CA GLY A 14 21.58 -3.67 1.34
C GLY A 14 21.81 -4.07 -0.13
N SER A 15 22.84 -4.86 -0.42
CA SER A 15 23.18 -5.32 -1.78
C SER A 15 22.39 -6.53 -2.25
N THR A 16 21.73 -7.26 -1.34
CA THR A 16 20.94 -8.44 -1.70
C THR A 16 19.62 -8.07 -2.35
N ALA A 17 19.07 -9.00 -3.15
CA ALA A 17 17.78 -8.83 -3.79
C ALA A 17 16.63 -8.88 -2.77
N ALA A 18 15.84 -7.82 -2.70
CA ALA A 18 14.57 -7.78 -1.96
C ALA A 18 13.41 -8.29 -2.84
N LEU A 19 13.39 -7.91 -4.11
CA LEU A 19 12.40 -8.36 -5.10
C LEU A 19 13.10 -8.75 -6.40
N ILE A 20 12.58 -9.77 -7.06
CA ILE A 20 12.99 -10.22 -8.40
C ILE A 20 11.72 -10.47 -9.20
N ASP A 21 11.64 -9.96 -10.42
CA ASP A 21 10.52 -10.19 -11.32
C ASP A 21 10.75 -11.40 -12.25
N ALA A 22 9.76 -11.67 -13.12
CA ALA A 22 9.83 -12.76 -14.09
C ALA A 22 10.93 -12.56 -15.16
N GLU A 23 11.31 -11.30 -15.42
CA GLU A 23 12.36 -10.90 -16.36
C GLU A 23 13.75 -10.91 -15.69
N LYS A 24 13.82 -11.30 -14.41
CA LYS A 24 15.03 -11.30 -13.58
C LYS A 24 15.60 -9.91 -13.31
N THR A 25 14.80 -8.85 -13.46
CA THR A 25 15.20 -7.55 -12.92
C THR A 25 15.11 -7.58 -11.40
N VAL A 26 15.93 -6.78 -10.74
CA VAL A 26 16.16 -6.86 -9.30
C VAL A 26 15.91 -5.50 -8.65
N LEU A 27 15.24 -5.50 -7.51
CA LEU A 27 15.25 -4.40 -6.54
C LEU A 27 16.01 -4.87 -5.30
N SER A 28 17.11 -4.21 -4.97
CA SER A 28 17.89 -4.51 -3.76
C SER A 28 17.22 -3.94 -2.50
N TYR A 29 17.61 -4.43 -1.31
CA TYR A 29 17.13 -3.87 -0.04
C TYR A 29 17.46 -2.39 0.12
N SER A 30 18.66 -1.95 -0.28
CA SER A 30 19.02 -0.53 -0.25
C SER A 30 18.14 0.33 -1.16
N SER A 31 17.85 -0.16 -2.37
CA SER A 31 16.95 0.54 -3.31
C SER A 31 15.51 0.54 -2.81
N LEU A 32 15.04 -0.55 -2.22
CA LEU A 32 13.70 -0.63 -1.63
C LEU A 32 13.56 0.33 -0.43
N SER A 33 14.57 0.43 0.43
CA SER A 33 14.61 1.38 1.55
C SER A 33 14.56 2.84 1.06
N THR A 34 15.34 3.16 0.02
CA THR A 34 15.29 4.49 -0.61
C THR A 34 13.91 4.77 -1.20
N HIS A 35 13.34 3.80 -1.93
CA HIS A 35 12.00 3.91 -2.51
C HIS A 35 10.92 4.08 -1.46
N MET A 36 11.02 3.35 -0.35
CA MET A 36 10.11 3.48 0.80
C MET A 36 10.12 4.91 1.35
N ASN A 37 11.29 5.48 1.62
CA ASN A 37 11.39 6.85 2.13
C ASN A 37 10.83 7.88 1.15
N THR A 38 11.14 7.75 -0.13
CA THR A 38 10.58 8.61 -1.19
C THR A 38 9.06 8.47 -1.28
N SER A 39 8.52 7.26 -1.11
CA SER A 39 7.07 7.00 -1.12
C SER A 39 6.38 7.66 0.09
N ILE A 40 6.95 7.56 1.29
CA ILE A 40 6.43 8.23 2.50
C ILE A 40 6.38 9.75 2.30
N GLU A 41 7.47 10.35 1.80
CA GLU A 41 7.52 11.78 1.50
C GLU A 41 6.50 12.16 0.41
N GLY A 42 6.36 11.33 -0.62
CA GLY A 42 5.36 11.49 -1.69
C GLY A 42 3.94 11.51 -1.14
N LEU A 43 3.57 10.52 -0.34
CA LEU A 43 2.26 10.45 0.32
C LEU A 43 2.02 11.67 1.21
N ASN A 44 3.01 12.10 2.01
CA ASN A 44 2.87 13.27 2.87
C ASN A 44 2.65 14.57 2.07
N ARG A 45 3.33 14.74 0.92
CA ARG A 45 3.10 15.86 0.01
C ARG A 45 1.70 15.84 -0.61
N LEU A 46 1.14 14.67 -0.84
CA LEU A 46 -0.24 14.48 -1.31
C LEU A 46 -1.30 14.64 -0.21
N GLY A 47 -0.89 14.90 1.03
CA GLY A 47 -1.81 15.07 2.16
C GLY A 47 -2.28 13.74 2.76
N LEU A 48 -1.48 12.69 2.62
CA LEU A 48 -1.71 11.37 3.20
C LEU A 48 -0.59 11.01 4.18
N GLY A 49 -0.93 10.36 5.27
CA GLY A 49 0.02 10.01 6.32
C GLY A 49 -0.47 8.90 7.23
N ARG A 50 0.17 8.78 8.38
CA ARG A 50 -0.09 7.73 9.37
C ARG A 50 -1.57 7.67 9.77
N GLY A 51 -2.16 6.47 9.68
CA GLY A 51 -3.56 6.21 9.98
C GLY A 51 -4.53 6.46 8.82
N ASP A 52 -4.07 7.04 7.71
CA ASP A 52 -4.89 7.18 6.51
C ASP A 52 -5.01 5.83 5.80
N ARG A 53 -6.23 5.46 5.47
CA ARG A 53 -6.53 4.18 4.81
C ARG A 53 -6.50 4.36 3.30
N ILE A 54 -5.53 3.72 2.68
CA ILE A 54 -5.32 3.78 1.23
C ILE A 54 -5.70 2.44 0.63
N ALA A 55 -6.79 2.41 -0.13
CA ALA A 55 -7.15 1.23 -0.90
C ALA A 55 -6.16 1.06 -2.06
N VAL A 56 -5.71 -0.17 -2.31
CA VAL A 56 -4.75 -0.46 -3.38
C VAL A 56 -5.32 -1.55 -4.28
N VAL A 57 -5.49 -1.22 -5.56
CA VAL A 57 -6.07 -2.12 -6.57
C VAL A 57 -5.05 -2.29 -7.68
N LEU A 58 -4.15 -3.24 -7.47
CA LEU A 58 -3.04 -3.54 -8.38
C LEU A 58 -3.03 -5.05 -8.71
N PRO A 59 -2.56 -5.43 -9.90
CA PRO A 59 -2.32 -6.83 -10.21
C PRO A 59 -1.22 -7.40 -9.31
N ASN A 60 -1.28 -8.72 -9.05
CA ASN A 60 -0.23 -9.40 -8.31
C ASN A 60 1.11 -9.30 -9.06
N GLY A 61 2.18 -9.04 -8.31
CA GLY A 61 3.52 -8.92 -8.87
C GLY A 61 4.46 -8.06 -8.03
N PRO A 62 5.68 -7.81 -8.51
CA PRO A 62 6.69 -7.04 -7.78
C PRO A 62 6.23 -5.62 -7.41
N THR A 63 5.49 -4.97 -8.31
CA THR A 63 4.92 -3.63 -8.05
C THR A 63 3.93 -3.64 -6.89
N MET A 64 3.04 -4.64 -6.82
CA MET A 64 2.12 -4.78 -5.68
C MET A 64 2.90 -5.08 -4.38
N ALA A 65 3.93 -5.92 -4.44
CA ALA A 65 4.74 -6.26 -3.28
C ALA A 65 5.50 -5.04 -2.72
N SER A 66 6.12 -4.24 -3.59
CA SER A 66 6.80 -3.01 -3.16
C SER A 66 5.80 -1.94 -2.69
N ALA A 67 4.68 -1.75 -3.41
CA ALA A 67 3.62 -0.83 -3.00
C ALA A 67 3.08 -1.19 -1.61
N PHE A 68 2.91 -2.49 -1.33
CA PHE A 68 2.48 -2.95 -0.01
C PHE A 68 3.42 -2.45 1.08
N VAL A 69 4.71 -2.73 0.99
CA VAL A 69 5.65 -2.39 2.07
C VAL A 69 5.92 -0.88 2.14
N THR A 70 5.98 -0.18 1.01
CA THR A 70 6.28 1.27 1.00
C THR A 70 5.11 2.11 1.48
N ILE A 71 3.88 1.82 1.03
CA ILE A 71 2.67 2.53 1.49
C ILE A 71 2.39 2.22 2.95
N ALA A 72 2.46 0.94 3.37
CA ALA A 72 2.26 0.57 4.76
C ALA A 72 3.24 1.26 5.70
N SER A 73 4.45 1.59 5.24
CA SER A 73 5.45 2.29 6.05
C SER A 73 5.12 3.76 6.36
N GLY A 74 4.13 4.35 5.67
CA GLY A 74 3.71 5.75 5.89
C GLY A 74 2.21 5.97 6.08
N ALA A 75 1.39 4.94 5.81
CA ALA A 75 -0.06 4.97 5.90
C ALA A 75 -0.62 3.58 6.20
N THR A 76 -1.94 3.41 6.20
CA THR A 76 -2.59 2.09 6.31
C THR A 76 -2.96 1.59 4.92
N ILE A 77 -2.40 0.46 4.49
CA ILE A 77 -2.74 -0.14 3.19
C ILE A 77 -3.94 -1.09 3.31
N ALA A 78 -4.83 -1.04 2.32
CA ALA A 78 -5.96 -1.96 2.19
C ALA A 78 -6.01 -2.53 0.76
N PRO A 79 -5.37 -3.67 0.50
CA PRO A 79 -5.42 -4.33 -0.80
C PRO A 79 -6.83 -4.82 -1.13
N LEU A 80 -7.32 -4.48 -2.32
CA LEU A 80 -8.58 -4.97 -2.87
C LEU A 80 -8.33 -5.80 -4.12
N ASN A 81 -9.18 -6.80 -4.34
CA ASN A 81 -9.09 -7.65 -5.53
C ASN A 81 -9.40 -6.84 -6.80
N PRO A 82 -8.48 -6.76 -7.78
CA PRO A 82 -8.71 -6.02 -9.02
C PRO A 82 -9.83 -6.59 -9.89
N SER A 83 -10.30 -7.81 -9.62
CA SER A 83 -11.42 -8.45 -10.32
C SER A 83 -12.81 -8.11 -9.75
N TYR A 84 -12.86 -7.28 -8.71
CA TYR A 84 -14.16 -6.83 -8.18
C TYR A 84 -14.93 -5.99 -9.18
N ARG A 85 -16.27 -6.03 -9.07
CA ARG A 85 -17.17 -5.18 -9.84
C ARG A 85 -17.39 -3.84 -9.15
N TYR A 86 -18.01 -2.90 -9.87
CA TYR A 86 -18.30 -1.56 -9.37
C TYR A 86 -18.97 -1.56 -7.99
N ASP A 87 -20.06 -2.32 -7.81
CA ASP A 87 -20.81 -2.36 -6.54
C ASP A 87 -19.96 -2.89 -5.37
N GLU A 88 -19.05 -3.84 -5.64
CA GLU A 88 -18.13 -4.37 -4.64
C GLU A 88 -17.08 -3.31 -4.27
N PHE A 89 -16.49 -2.62 -5.27
CA PHE A 89 -15.57 -1.51 -5.00
C PHE A 89 -16.27 -0.39 -4.22
N GLU A 90 -17.47 0.00 -4.61
CA GLU A 90 -18.24 1.02 -3.90
C GLU A 90 -18.46 0.62 -2.44
N PHE A 91 -18.83 -0.63 -2.19
CA PHE A 91 -19.02 -1.16 -0.84
C PHE A 91 -17.73 -1.12 -0.04
N TYR A 92 -16.62 -1.70 -0.57
CA TYR A 92 -15.35 -1.80 0.17
C TYR A 92 -14.71 -0.43 0.41
N LEU A 93 -14.77 0.49 -0.54
CA LEU A 93 -14.24 1.84 -0.37
C LEU A 93 -14.99 2.63 0.70
N LYS A 94 -16.31 2.48 0.77
CA LYS A 94 -17.15 3.07 1.84
C LYS A 94 -16.86 2.44 3.20
N ASP A 95 -16.82 1.11 3.27
CA ASP A 95 -16.58 0.36 4.52
C ASP A 95 -15.20 0.63 5.09
N LEU A 96 -14.19 0.78 4.21
CA LEU A 96 -12.84 1.21 4.58
C LEU A 96 -12.77 2.67 5.04
N GLU A 97 -13.75 3.52 4.69
CA GLU A 97 -13.60 4.98 4.78
C GLU A 97 -12.29 5.42 4.10
N ALA A 98 -12.06 4.95 2.87
CA ALA A 98 -10.79 5.15 2.17
C ALA A 98 -10.52 6.64 1.91
N GLN A 99 -9.33 7.11 2.24
CA GLN A 99 -8.88 8.47 1.99
C GLN A 99 -8.28 8.65 0.59
N ALA A 100 -7.80 7.57 -0.01
CA ALA A 100 -7.33 7.53 -1.39
C ALA A 100 -7.41 6.10 -1.96
N VAL A 101 -7.36 6.01 -3.29
CA VAL A 101 -7.25 4.73 -4.01
C VAL A 101 -6.02 4.78 -4.89
N VAL A 102 -5.15 3.78 -4.80
CA VAL A 102 -4.01 3.60 -5.72
C VAL A 102 -4.42 2.65 -6.84
N LEU A 103 -4.24 3.10 -8.08
CA LEU A 103 -4.52 2.35 -9.31
C LEU A 103 -3.29 2.40 -10.23
N MET A 104 -3.15 1.41 -11.12
CA MET A 104 -2.22 1.55 -12.25
C MET A 104 -2.62 2.73 -13.12
N ALA A 105 -1.64 3.51 -13.55
CA ALA A 105 -1.85 4.71 -14.36
C ALA A 105 -2.65 4.41 -15.63
N GLY A 106 -3.74 5.13 -15.81
CA GLY A 106 -4.66 4.95 -16.93
C GLY A 106 -5.56 3.70 -16.87
N GLU A 107 -5.44 2.87 -15.83
CA GLU A 107 -6.22 1.65 -15.65
C GLU A 107 -7.22 1.76 -14.49
N GLY A 108 -7.76 0.63 -14.06
CA GLY A 108 -8.59 0.53 -12.86
C GLY A 108 -10.10 0.56 -13.11
N GLY A 109 -10.56 0.67 -14.36
CA GLY A 109 -11.93 0.44 -14.81
C GLY A 109 -13.03 0.73 -13.76
N GLU A 110 -13.61 -0.31 -13.21
CA GLU A 110 -14.71 -0.24 -12.23
C GLU A 110 -14.26 0.36 -10.88
N ALA A 111 -13.02 0.09 -10.44
CA ALA A 111 -12.48 0.70 -9.23
C ALA A 111 -12.35 2.22 -9.36
N ARG A 112 -11.92 2.69 -10.53
CA ARG A 112 -11.83 4.12 -10.86
C ARG A 112 -13.20 4.78 -10.85
N GLN A 113 -14.19 4.15 -11.46
CA GLN A 113 -15.57 4.66 -11.48
C GLN A 113 -16.14 4.74 -10.05
N ALA A 114 -15.92 3.73 -9.23
CA ALA A 114 -16.38 3.72 -7.84
C ALA A 114 -15.70 4.82 -7.01
N ALA A 115 -14.38 4.98 -7.13
CA ALA A 115 -13.64 6.05 -6.46
C ALA A 115 -14.15 7.44 -6.86
N GLN A 116 -14.38 7.67 -8.17
CA GLN A 116 -14.91 8.93 -8.69
C GLN A 116 -16.31 9.22 -8.16
N SER A 117 -17.22 8.22 -8.16
CA SER A 117 -18.59 8.38 -7.65
C SER A 117 -18.62 8.74 -6.17
N LEU A 118 -17.63 8.26 -5.41
CA LEU A 118 -17.46 8.54 -3.98
C LEU A 118 -16.64 9.79 -3.70
N SER A 119 -16.14 10.46 -4.74
CA SER A 119 -15.22 11.60 -4.62
C SER A 119 -13.94 11.26 -3.81
N ILE A 120 -13.48 10.01 -3.89
CA ILE A 120 -12.24 9.56 -3.28
C ILE A 120 -11.08 9.86 -4.23
N PRO A 121 -10.02 10.56 -3.77
CA PRO A 121 -8.84 10.85 -4.58
C PRO A 121 -8.19 9.58 -5.14
N ILE A 122 -7.77 9.64 -6.40
CA ILE A 122 -7.05 8.55 -7.06
C ILE A 122 -5.58 8.93 -7.16
N LEU A 123 -4.72 8.01 -6.75
CA LEU A 123 -3.28 8.07 -6.96
C LEU A 123 -2.91 7.13 -8.10
N GLU A 124 -2.30 7.68 -9.12
CA GLU A 124 -1.82 6.95 -10.29
C GLU A 124 -0.44 6.36 -10.00
N LEU A 125 -0.32 5.04 -10.08
CA LEU A 125 0.94 4.35 -9.92
C LEU A 125 1.50 3.99 -11.30
N THR A 126 2.71 4.46 -11.59
CA THR A 126 3.43 4.17 -12.83
C THR A 126 4.68 3.36 -12.51
N PRO A 127 4.78 2.09 -12.96
CA PRO A 127 6.00 1.30 -12.79
C PRO A 127 7.18 1.92 -13.53
N ILE A 128 8.36 1.84 -12.93
CA ILE A 128 9.63 2.24 -13.55
C ILE A 128 10.27 1.00 -14.17
N ASN A 129 10.45 1.03 -15.49
CA ASN A 129 11.02 -0.08 -16.23
C ASN A 129 12.47 -0.39 -15.82
N GLY A 130 12.87 -1.66 -15.92
CA GLY A 130 14.23 -2.12 -15.68
C GLY A 130 14.58 -2.42 -14.22
N THR A 131 13.64 -2.19 -13.29
CA THR A 131 13.84 -2.51 -11.87
C THR A 131 12.56 -3.12 -11.30
N ALA A 132 12.66 -4.30 -10.69
CA ALA A 132 11.51 -5.01 -10.15
C ALA A 132 10.77 -4.17 -9.09
N GLY A 133 9.50 -3.85 -9.35
CA GLY A 133 8.62 -3.23 -8.38
C GLY A 133 8.90 -1.75 -8.06
N LEU A 134 9.83 -1.09 -8.73
CA LEU A 134 10.01 0.35 -8.58
C LEU A 134 8.89 1.10 -9.30
N PHE A 135 8.36 2.16 -8.68
CA PHE A 135 7.24 2.93 -9.24
C PHE A 135 7.27 4.40 -8.81
N GLU A 136 6.50 5.20 -9.50
CA GLU A 136 6.14 6.57 -9.12
C GLU A 136 4.66 6.63 -8.74
N LEU A 137 4.33 7.50 -7.77
CA LEU A 137 2.96 7.85 -7.40
C LEU A 137 2.70 9.30 -7.76
N ASP A 138 1.63 9.54 -8.51
CA ASP A 138 1.14 10.88 -8.83
C ASP A 138 -0.34 11.02 -8.45
N GLY A 139 -0.78 12.25 -8.19
CA GLY A 139 -2.16 12.53 -7.82
C GLY A 139 -2.40 13.95 -7.38
N ALA A 140 -3.65 14.32 -7.26
CA ALA A 140 -4.04 15.61 -6.71
C ALA A 140 -3.80 15.64 -5.19
N GLY A 141 -3.10 16.66 -4.72
CA GLY A 141 -2.87 16.85 -3.29
C GLY A 141 -4.19 17.08 -2.53
N ILE A 142 -4.31 16.47 -1.36
CA ILE A 142 -5.44 16.61 -0.44
C ILE A 142 -5.06 17.64 0.61
N ASN A 143 -5.75 18.79 0.60
CA ASN A 143 -5.46 19.85 1.55
C ASN A 143 -6.07 19.56 2.92
N ARG A 144 -5.32 18.87 3.79
CA ARG A 144 -5.73 18.56 5.15
C ARG A 144 -4.52 18.42 6.07
N HIS A 145 -4.76 18.47 7.37
CA HIS A 145 -3.74 18.15 8.37
C HIS A 145 -3.53 16.63 8.42
N ILE A 146 -2.28 16.19 8.38
CA ILE A 146 -1.88 14.79 8.43
C ILE A 146 -0.91 14.51 9.58
N LYS A 147 -0.81 13.28 9.99
CA LYS A 147 0.26 12.77 10.85
C LYS A 147 1.39 12.27 9.93
N ALA A 148 2.32 13.16 9.61
CA ALA A 148 3.41 12.89 8.67
C ALA A 148 4.50 11.97 9.25
N GLY A 149 5.36 11.45 8.37
CA GLY A 149 6.52 10.64 8.72
C GLY A 149 6.26 9.14 8.68
N PRO A 150 7.28 8.34 9.03
CA PRO A 150 7.19 6.88 9.03
C PRO A 150 6.23 6.39 10.12
N ALA A 151 5.60 5.24 9.85
CA ALA A 151 4.67 4.59 10.76
C ALA A 151 5.39 4.07 12.02
N GLU A 152 4.65 4.01 13.13
CA GLU A 152 5.07 3.43 14.40
C GLU A 152 4.51 2.02 14.59
N SER A 153 5.04 1.27 15.57
CA SER A 153 4.70 -0.14 15.81
C SER A 153 3.21 -0.40 16.02
N ASP A 154 2.51 0.54 16.65
CA ASP A 154 1.09 0.42 17.01
C ASP A 154 0.17 0.99 15.94
N ASP A 155 0.71 1.64 14.92
CA ASP A 155 -0.08 2.08 13.77
C ASP A 155 -0.61 0.84 13.01
N VAL A 156 -1.83 0.96 12.48
CA VAL A 156 -2.40 -0.08 11.60
C VAL A 156 -1.67 -0.03 10.26
N ALA A 157 -0.97 -1.10 9.95
CA ALA A 157 -0.23 -1.23 8.70
C ALA A 157 -1.12 -1.76 7.56
N LEU A 158 -1.99 -2.74 7.88
CA LEU A 158 -2.79 -3.48 6.90
C LEU A 158 -4.23 -3.61 7.38
N ILE A 159 -5.16 -3.37 6.47
CA ILE A 159 -6.57 -3.75 6.66
C ILE A 159 -6.94 -4.81 5.63
N LEU A 160 -7.47 -5.93 6.10
CA LEU A 160 -8.04 -6.98 5.28
C LEU A 160 -9.55 -7.08 5.50
N HIS A 161 -10.27 -7.45 4.44
CA HIS A 161 -11.64 -7.91 4.53
C HIS A 161 -11.67 -9.43 4.50
N THR A 162 -12.30 -10.03 5.51
CA THR A 162 -12.48 -11.49 5.55
C THR A 162 -13.92 -11.83 5.19
N SER A 163 -14.11 -12.90 4.41
CA SER A 163 -15.41 -13.51 4.21
C SER A 163 -15.85 -14.18 5.52
N GLY A 164 -16.50 -13.41 6.39
CA GLY A 164 -17.07 -13.97 7.62
C GLY A 164 -18.20 -14.96 7.32
N THR A 165 -18.54 -15.81 8.28
CA THR A 165 -19.72 -16.71 8.24
C THR A 165 -21.05 -15.93 8.20
N THR A 166 -21.01 -14.61 8.31
CA THR A 166 -22.13 -13.67 8.20
C THR A 166 -22.10 -12.98 6.82
N SER A 167 -23.25 -12.54 6.35
CA SER A 167 -23.47 -11.96 5.01
C SER A 167 -22.66 -10.69 4.67
N ARG A 168 -21.87 -10.15 5.61
CA ARG A 168 -21.02 -8.98 5.39
C ARG A 168 -19.57 -9.28 5.74
N PRO A 169 -18.60 -8.93 4.87
CA PRO A 169 -17.18 -9.00 5.18
C PRO A 169 -16.84 -8.21 6.44
N LYS A 170 -15.86 -8.70 7.21
CA LYS A 170 -15.38 -8.02 8.42
C LYS A 170 -14.03 -7.39 8.15
N ILE A 171 -13.86 -6.16 8.59
CA ILE A 171 -12.57 -5.47 8.63
C ILE A 171 -11.69 -6.10 9.70
N VAL A 172 -10.47 -6.47 9.32
CA VAL A 172 -9.42 -6.99 10.21
C VAL A 172 -8.21 -6.07 10.12
N PRO A 173 -8.02 -5.15 11.09
CA PRO A 173 -6.83 -4.32 11.14
C PRO A 173 -5.67 -5.10 11.75
N LEU A 174 -4.48 -4.98 11.14
CA LEU A 174 -3.22 -5.54 11.61
C LEU A 174 -2.21 -4.41 11.79
N THR A 175 -1.64 -4.30 12.97
CA THR A 175 -0.60 -3.33 13.27
C THR A 175 0.75 -3.75 12.67
N HIS A 176 1.71 -2.82 12.59
CA HIS A 176 3.09 -3.13 12.23
C HIS A 176 3.65 -4.21 13.13
N ALA A 177 3.44 -4.12 14.45
CA ALA A 177 3.87 -5.14 15.41
C ALA A 177 3.30 -6.53 15.07
N ASN A 178 2.02 -6.64 14.71
CA ASN A 178 1.41 -7.93 14.32
C ASN A 178 2.10 -8.52 13.08
N LEU A 179 2.35 -7.70 12.06
CA LEU A 179 3.01 -8.16 10.82
C LEU A 179 4.45 -8.58 11.07
N CYS A 180 5.20 -7.82 11.89
CA CYS A 180 6.58 -8.16 12.24
C CYS A 180 6.68 -9.47 13.02
N VAL A 181 5.79 -9.72 13.98
CA VAL A 181 5.71 -11.02 14.68
C VAL A 181 5.41 -12.15 13.71
N SER A 182 4.45 -11.94 12.78
CA SER A 182 4.12 -12.95 11.76
C SER A 182 5.31 -13.24 10.85
N ALA A 183 6.01 -12.21 10.38
CA ALA A 183 7.19 -12.36 9.53
C ALA A 183 8.31 -13.11 10.26
N GLY A 184 8.58 -12.78 11.52
CA GLY A 184 9.60 -13.45 12.34
C GLY A 184 9.30 -14.92 12.66
N ASN A 185 8.03 -15.36 12.56
CA ASN A 185 7.65 -16.76 12.74
C ASN A 185 7.83 -17.60 11.46
N ILE A 186 8.03 -16.97 10.30
CA ILE A 186 8.16 -17.62 8.99
C ILE A 186 9.65 -17.69 8.57
N ALA A 187 10.48 -16.78 9.08
CA ALA A 187 11.92 -16.71 8.79
C ALA A 187 12.68 -17.76 9.59
#